data_c9834b46723b8e2375b3a2c314d37231
#
_entry.id   c9834b46723b8e2375b3a2c314d37231
#
_cell.length_a   1.000
_cell.length_b   1.000
_cell.length_c   1.000
_cell.angle_alpha   90.00
_cell.angle_beta   90.00
_cell.angle_gamma   90.00
#
_symmetry.space_group_name_H-M   'P 1'
#
loop_
_entity.id
_entity.type
_entity.pdbx_description
1 polymer ?
#
loop_
_entity_poly.entity_id
_entity_poly.type
_entity_poly.pdbx_seq_one_letter_code
_entity_poly.pdbx_strand_id
1 'polypeptide(L)'
;MENLYYNLSEEEFSKGRKILLWGFVAFFFIAGVYVLFVSLILAQKSISPILSAAPFGISLVVAVIAGFATFKGTDLFFSVDKDKIEYKFGIIKPVTHSFNWIDIKELEMPHKQKKVKLIFKDGSSFVINLTWIQRKKSSHIRRHVFHVAREKDLNVTKVVTLAKKG
;
A
#
# COMPACT_ATOMS: atom_id res chain seq x y z
N MET A 1 9.52 17.30 -22.06
CA MET A 1 9.33 16.32 -20.98
C MET A 1 8.08 16.69 -20.20
N GLU A 2 7.10 15.81 -20.14
CA GLU A 2 5.85 16.04 -19.44
C GLU A 2 6.01 15.55 -17.99
N ASN A 3 5.73 16.42 -17.01
CA ASN A 3 5.80 16.05 -15.60
C ASN A 3 4.62 15.11 -15.29
N LEU A 4 4.90 13.97 -14.71
CA LEU A 4 3.89 13.01 -14.30
C LEU A 4 3.61 13.15 -12.81
N TYR A 5 2.36 13.40 -12.46
CA TYR A 5 1.91 13.42 -11.07
C TYR A 5 0.68 12.52 -10.91
N TYR A 6 0.74 11.62 -9.95
CA TYR A 6 -0.38 10.79 -9.55
C TYR A 6 -0.70 10.99 -8.08
N ASN A 7 -1.91 11.46 -7.80
CA ASN A 7 -2.47 11.37 -6.45
C ASN A 7 -2.88 9.91 -6.19
N LEU A 8 -2.26 9.29 -5.20
CA LEU A 8 -2.48 7.89 -4.83
C LEU A 8 -3.38 7.74 -3.60
N SER A 9 -3.74 8.84 -2.96
CA SER A 9 -4.56 8.84 -1.73
C SER A 9 -5.92 8.19 -1.92
N GLU A 10 -6.50 8.32 -3.12
CA GLU A 10 -7.81 7.74 -3.44
C GLU A 10 -7.77 6.22 -3.64
N GLU A 11 -6.58 5.66 -3.94
CA GLU A 11 -6.46 4.25 -4.30
C GLU A 11 -6.24 3.34 -3.12
N GLU A 12 -5.67 3.86 -2.03
CA GLU A 12 -5.32 3.05 -0.87
C GLU A 12 -6.57 2.50 -0.16
N PHE A 13 -7.61 3.31 -0.12
CA PHE A 13 -8.88 2.91 0.47
C PHE A 13 -10.06 3.30 -0.43
N SER A 14 -10.34 2.47 -1.43
CA SER A 14 -11.55 2.63 -2.23
C SER A 14 -12.80 2.66 -1.33
N LYS A 15 -13.86 3.34 -1.75
CA LYS A 15 -15.13 3.40 -1.00
C LYS A 15 -15.59 2.02 -0.52
N GLY A 16 -15.47 0.99 -1.37
CA GLY A 16 -15.82 -0.38 -1.00
C GLY A 16 -14.97 -0.95 0.13
N ARG A 17 -13.67 -0.68 0.17
CA ARG A 17 -12.79 -1.12 1.28
C ARG A 17 -13.12 -0.42 2.59
N LYS A 18 -13.45 0.87 2.55
CA LYS A 18 -13.90 1.62 3.74
C LYS A 18 -15.19 1.03 4.30
N ILE A 19 -16.16 0.78 3.43
CA ILE A 19 -17.44 0.14 3.83
C ILE A 19 -17.19 -1.24 4.43
N LEU A 20 -16.32 -2.04 3.83
CA LEU A 20 -15.99 -3.37 4.32
C LEU A 20 -15.30 -3.32 5.70
N LEU A 21 -14.37 -2.41 5.92
CA LEU A 21 -13.73 -2.23 7.23
C LEU A 21 -14.74 -1.85 8.31
N TRP A 22 -15.63 -0.89 8.04
CA TRP A 22 -16.69 -0.52 8.98
C TRP A 22 -17.70 -1.64 9.18
N GLY A 23 -17.98 -2.44 8.15
CA GLY A 23 -18.77 -3.65 8.25
C GLY A 23 -18.18 -4.67 9.22
N PHE A 24 -16.86 -4.88 9.18
CA PHE A 24 -16.17 -5.75 10.16
C PHE A 24 -16.25 -5.19 11.58
N VAL A 25 -16.07 -3.88 11.77
CA VAL A 25 -16.24 -3.24 13.08
C VAL A 25 -17.63 -3.55 13.65
N ALA A 26 -18.67 -3.30 12.86
CA ALA A 26 -20.05 -3.56 13.28
C ALA A 26 -20.30 -5.05 13.57
N PHE A 27 -19.79 -5.93 12.70
CA PHE A 27 -19.94 -7.38 12.87
C PHE A 27 -19.33 -7.88 14.19
N PHE A 28 -18.08 -7.53 14.48
CA PHE A 28 -17.42 -7.97 15.72
C PHE A 28 -18.02 -7.31 16.96
N PHE A 29 -18.51 -6.07 16.86
CA PHE A 29 -19.20 -5.42 17.95
C PHE A 29 -20.52 -6.14 18.28
N ILE A 30 -21.35 -6.44 17.28
CA ILE A 30 -22.61 -7.18 17.44
C ILE A 30 -22.34 -8.58 17.99
N ALA A 31 -21.32 -9.27 17.48
CA ALA A 31 -20.92 -10.58 17.99
C ALA A 31 -20.52 -10.51 19.46
N GLY A 32 -19.80 -9.47 19.88
CA GLY A 32 -19.45 -9.23 21.28
C GLY A 32 -20.68 -9.02 22.17
N VAL A 33 -21.62 -8.19 21.72
CA VAL A 33 -22.90 -7.96 22.42
C VAL A 33 -23.68 -9.26 22.54
N TYR A 34 -23.76 -10.06 21.49
CA TYR A 34 -24.44 -11.35 21.51
C TYR A 34 -23.80 -12.32 22.51
N VAL A 35 -22.48 -12.45 22.55
CA VAL A 35 -21.77 -13.31 23.49
C VAL A 35 -22.02 -12.86 24.94
N LEU A 36 -22.00 -11.53 25.20
CA LEU A 36 -22.32 -10.99 26.52
C LEU A 36 -23.77 -11.32 26.93
N PHE A 37 -24.72 -11.13 26.01
CA PHE A 37 -26.14 -11.40 26.25
C PHE A 37 -26.35 -12.87 26.60
N VAL A 38 -25.77 -13.80 25.83
CA VAL A 38 -25.82 -15.23 26.09
C VAL A 38 -25.19 -15.58 27.43
N SER A 39 -24.02 -14.98 27.74
CA SER A 39 -23.32 -15.21 29.02
C SER A 39 -24.14 -14.76 30.23
N LEU A 40 -24.83 -13.63 30.12
CA LEU A 40 -25.63 -13.07 31.20
C LEU A 40 -26.95 -13.83 31.41
N ILE A 41 -27.67 -14.19 30.32
CA ILE A 41 -28.99 -14.83 30.42
C ILE A 41 -28.91 -16.31 30.75
N LEU A 42 -27.97 -17.03 30.13
CA LEU A 42 -27.87 -18.47 30.33
C LEU A 42 -27.10 -18.84 31.60
N ALA A 43 -26.61 -17.85 32.37
CA ALA A 43 -25.84 -18.04 33.60
C ALA A 43 -24.74 -19.12 33.44
N GLN A 44 -24.24 -19.32 32.22
CA GLN A 44 -23.24 -20.33 31.94
C GLN A 44 -21.89 -19.82 32.46
N LYS A 45 -21.55 -20.26 33.67
CA LYS A 45 -20.24 -20.03 34.31
C LYS A 45 -19.03 -20.54 33.48
N SER A 46 -19.30 -21.18 32.36
CA SER A 46 -18.27 -21.80 31.51
C SER A 46 -17.61 -20.88 30.48
N ILE A 47 -18.16 -19.68 30.24
CA ILE A 47 -17.52 -18.75 29.27
C ILE A 47 -16.46 -17.92 29.97
N SER A 48 -15.23 -18.14 29.59
CA SER A 48 -14.11 -17.34 30.09
C SER A 48 -14.30 -15.84 29.81
N PRO A 49 -14.00 -14.95 30.80
CA PRO A 49 -14.04 -13.50 30.59
C PRO A 49 -13.24 -13.04 29.36
N ILE A 50 -12.14 -13.73 29.06
CA ILE A 50 -11.31 -13.44 27.88
C ILE A 50 -12.10 -13.73 26.59
N LEU A 51 -12.86 -14.82 26.53
CA LEU A 51 -13.65 -15.18 25.36
C LEU A 51 -14.79 -14.19 25.12
N SER A 52 -15.36 -13.63 26.17
CA SER A 52 -16.41 -12.60 26.09
C SER A 52 -15.84 -11.24 25.66
N ALA A 53 -14.61 -10.91 26.01
CA ALA A 53 -13.97 -9.65 25.66
C ALA A 53 -13.30 -9.65 24.26
N ALA A 54 -12.92 -10.82 23.76
CA ALA A 54 -12.19 -10.95 22.50
C ALA A 54 -12.84 -10.26 21.29
N PRO A 55 -14.16 -10.41 21.03
CA PRO A 55 -14.80 -9.73 19.90
C PRO A 55 -14.74 -8.21 19.99
N PHE A 56 -14.85 -7.65 21.21
CA PHE A 56 -14.71 -6.20 21.40
C PHE A 56 -13.28 -5.74 21.15
N GLY A 57 -12.28 -6.49 21.60
CA GLY A 57 -10.88 -6.22 21.32
C GLY A 57 -10.59 -6.19 19.81
N ILE A 58 -11.10 -7.18 19.07
CA ILE A 58 -10.98 -7.23 17.60
C ILE A 58 -11.70 -6.05 16.97
N SER A 59 -12.95 -5.75 17.40
CA SER A 59 -13.71 -4.62 16.90
C SER A 59 -12.95 -3.30 17.09
N LEU A 60 -12.31 -3.09 18.26
CA LEU A 60 -11.55 -1.89 18.56
C LEU A 60 -10.34 -1.76 17.63
N VAL A 61 -9.57 -2.82 17.44
CA VAL A 61 -8.40 -2.81 16.53
C VAL A 61 -8.84 -2.51 15.10
N VAL A 62 -9.89 -3.15 14.62
CA VAL A 62 -10.42 -2.89 13.27
C VAL A 62 -10.99 -1.46 13.16
N ALA A 63 -11.63 -0.93 14.22
CA ALA A 63 -12.13 0.45 14.25
C ALA A 63 -10.99 1.48 14.14
N VAL A 64 -9.86 1.24 14.81
CA VAL A 64 -8.68 2.09 14.67
C VAL A 64 -8.18 2.09 13.22
N ILE A 65 -8.07 0.92 12.60
CA ILE A 65 -7.67 0.81 11.19
C ILE A 65 -8.68 1.49 10.26
N ALA A 66 -9.98 1.28 10.48
CA ALA A 66 -11.05 1.92 9.70
C ALA A 66 -11.06 3.45 9.87
N GLY A 67 -10.80 3.93 11.08
CA GLY A 67 -10.65 5.34 11.38
C GLY A 67 -9.48 5.96 10.61
N PHE A 68 -8.30 5.35 10.67
CA PHE A 68 -7.16 5.80 9.87
C PHE A 68 -7.46 5.79 8.37
N ALA A 69 -8.12 4.74 7.87
CA ALA A 69 -8.50 4.65 6.47
C ALA A 69 -9.51 5.72 6.03
N THR A 70 -10.37 6.18 6.95
CA THR A 70 -11.47 7.10 6.64
C THR A 70 -11.09 8.56 6.83
N PHE A 71 -10.39 8.87 7.94
CA PHE A 71 -10.20 10.26 8.38
C PHE A 71 -8.80 10.80 8.08
N LYS A 72 -7.83 9.94 7.84
CA LYS A 72 -6.48 10.40 7.50
C LYS A 72 -6.41 10.71 6.00
N GLY A 73 -6.55 11.97 5.65
CA GLY A 73 -6.16 12.51 4.34
C GLY A 73 -4.63 12.44 4.22
N THR A 74 -4.09 11.28 3.89
CA THR A 74 -2.67 11.17 3.59
C THR A 74 -2.46 11.57 2.14
N ASP A 75 -1.71 12.64 1.91
CA ASP A 75 -1.28 13.04 0.57
C ASP A 75 -0.26 12.03 0.04
N LEU A 76 -0.76 10.88 -0.37
CA LEU A 76 0.04 9.86 -1.02
C LEU A 76 0.18 10.21 -2.50
N PHE A 77 1.38 10.26 -2.99
CA PHE A 77 1.62 10.61 -4.38
C PHE A 77 2.82 9.88 -4.99
N PHE A 78 2.83 9.81 -6.29
CA PHE A 78 3.97 9.42 -7.10
C PHE A 78 4.18 10.51 -8.16
N SER A 79 5.36 11.10 -8.17
CA SER A 79 5.74 12.15 -9.12
C SER A 79 7.03 11.78 -9.83
N VAL A 80 7.06 12.08 -11.11
CA VAL A 80 8.28 11.99 -11.94
C VAL A 80 8.41 13.30 -12.69
N ASP A 81 9.49 13.98 -12.47
CA ASP A 81 9.84 15.19 -13.19
C ASP A 81 11.23 15.06 -13.86
N LYS A 82 11.73 16.17 -14.41
CA LYS A 82 13.02 16.21 -15.13
C LYS A 82 14.20 15.87 -14.23
N ASP A 83 14.11 16.19 -12.94
CA ASP A 83 15.26 16.16 -12.04
C ASP A 83 15.19 15.00 -11.06
N LYS A 84 13.99 14.58 -10.68
CA LYS A 84 13.77 13.60 -9.62
C LYS A 84 12.54 12.70 -9.81
N ILE A 85 12.57 11.60 -9.07
CA ILE A 85 11.41 10.75 -8.80
C ILE A 85 11.04 10.97 -7.34
N GLU A 86 9.81 11.35 -7.05
CA GLU A 86 9.28 11.47 -5.70
C GLU A 86 8.14 10.48 -5.48
N TYR A 87 8.15 9.90 -4.31
CA TYR A 87 7.20 8.87 -3.97
C TYR A 87 6.90 8.92 -2.48
N LYS A 88 5.64 9.14 -2.13
CA LYS A 88 5.17 9.18 -0.75
C LYS A 88 4.17 8.06 -0.54
N PHE A 89 4.52 7.16 0.36
CA PHE A 89 3.71 6.00 0.67
C PHE A 89 3.81 5.59 2.14
N GLY A 90 2.79 4.95 2.65
CA GLY A 90 2.71 4.41 4.01
C GLY A 90 1.34 4.63 4.63
N ILE A 91 0.80 3.59 5.31
CA ILE A 91 -0.56 3.61 5.88
C ILE A 91 -0.58 4.40 7.19
N ILE A 92 0.35 4.09 8.09
CA ILE A 92 0.36 4.67 9.44
C ILE A 92 1.26 5.91 9.49
N LYS A 93 2.44 5.83 8.87
CA LYS A 93 3.44 6.90 8.85
C LYS A 93 3.98 7.06 7.43
N PRO A 94 3.34 7.91 6.58
CA PRO A 94 3.80 8.09 5.22
C PRO A 94 5.22 8.64 5.18
N VAL A 95 6.09 7.97 4.44
CA VAL A 95 7.47 8.41 4.23
C VAL A 95 7.58 8.90 2.80
N THR A 96 8.19 10.08 2.63
CA THR A 96 8.52 10.63 1.32
C THR A 96 9.92 10.18 0.95
N HIS A 97 10.04 9.55 -0.20
CA HIS A 97 11.31 9.23 -0.83
C HIS A 97 11.50 10.13 -2.04
N SER A 98 12.68 10.71 -2.17
CA SER A 98 13.06 11.55 -3.30
C SER A 98 14.38 11.04 -3.85
N PHE A 99 14.44 10.81 -5.15
CA PHE A 99 15.60 10.26 -5.84
C PHE A 99 15.92 11.12 -7.05
N ASN A 100 17.11 11.73 -7.07
CA ASN A 100 17.56 12.50 -8.22
C ASN A 100 18.00 11.54 -9.33
N TRP A 101 17.65 11.88 -10.58
CA TRP A 101 18.05 11.07 -11.73
C TRP A 101 19.57 10.97 -11.89
N ILE A 102 20.28 12.03 -11.49
CA ILE A 102 21.74 12.09 -11.59
C ILE A 102 22.43 11.03 -10.72
N ASP A 103 21.80 10.59 -9.63
CA ASP A 103 22.35 9.60 -8.71
C ASP A 103 22.06 8.17 -9.16
N ILE A 104 21.11 7.99 -10.11
CA ILE A 104 20.70 6.68 -10.59
C ILE A 104 21.67 6.22 -11.68
N LYS A 105 22.18 5.01 -11.54
CA LYS A 105 23.06 4.34 -12.51
C LYS A 105 22.26 3.48 -13.49
N GLU A 106 21.30 2.74 -12.97
CA GLU A 106 20.54 1.75 -13.73
C GLU A 106 19.14 1.56 -13.16
N LEU A 107 18.18 1.21 -14.02
CA LEU A 107 16.85 0.78 -13.64
C LEU A 107 16.61 -0.67 -14.03
N GLU A 108 16.12 -1.47 -13.08
CA GLU A 108 15.61 -2.80 -13.36
C GLU A 108 14.08 -2.80 -13.33
N MET A 109 13.47 -3.24 -14.43
CA MET A 109 12.02 -3.35 -14.55
C MET A 109 11.62 -4.81 -14.82
N PRO A 110 11.37 -5.62 -13.77
CA PRO A 110 11.00 -7.01 -13.94
C PRO A 110 9.73 -7.15 -14.80
N HIS A 111 9.77 -8.04 -15.78
CA HIS A 111 8.61 -8.36 -16.61
C HIS A 111 7.51 -8.97 -15.73
N LYS A 112 6.26 -8.56 -15.90
CA LYS A 112 5.08 -9.01 -15.12
C LYS A 112 5.03 -8.58 -13.64
N GLN A 113 6.04 -7.94 -13.08
CA GLN A 113 5.99 -7.42 -11.72
C GLN A 113 5.68 -5.92 -11.73
N LYS A 114 4.86 -5.48 -10.76
CA LYS A 114 4.56 -4.07 -10.56
C LYS A 114 5.63 -3.44 -9.64
N LYS A 115 6.89 -3.52 -10.07
CA LYS A 115 8.03 -3.00 -9.31
C LYS A 115 8.96 -2.25 -10.26
N VAL A 116 9.65 -1.25 -9.71
CA VAL A 116 10.77 -0.56 -10.34
C VAL A 116 11.91 -0.56 -9.34
N LYS A 117 13.06 -1.13 -9.70
CA LYS A 117 14.25 -1.11 -8.85
C LYS A 117 15.20 -0.07 -9.41
N LEU A 118 15.57 0.86 -8.56
CA LEU A 118 16.57 1.88 -8.82
C LEU A 118 17.90 1.36 -8.28
N ILE A 119 18.95 1.42 -9.09
CA ILE A 119 20.33 1.12 -8.70
C ILE A 119 21.10 2.41 -8.78
N PHE A 120 21.70 2.83 -7.67
CA PHE A 120 22.42 4.09 -7.57
C PHE A 120 23.88 3.93 -7.91
N LYS A 121 24.55 5.05 -8.15
CA LYS A 121 25.99 5.10 -8.48
C LYS A 121 26.88 4.65 -7.32
N ASP A 122 26.41 4.78 -6.09
CA ASP A 122 27.08 4.31 -4.87
C ASP A 122 26.95 2.79 -4.64
N GLY A 123 26.24 2.08 -5.52
CA GLY A 123 26.00 0.64 -5.42
C GLY A 123 24.77 0.28 -4.58
N SER A 124 24.13 1.22 -3.91
CA SER A 124 22.88 0.98 -3.18
C SER A 124 21.72 0.75 -4.15
N SER A 125 20.62 0.18 -3.66
CA SER A 125 19.43 -0.01 -4.48
C SER A 125 18.15 0.23 -3.69
N PHE A 126 17.12 0.73 -4.37
CA PHE A 126 15.81 0.94 -3.82
C PHE A 126 14.73 0.33 -4.71
N VAL A 127 13.72 -0.33 -4.11
CA VAL A 127 12.62 -0.95 -4.85
C VAL A 127 11.33 -0.19 -4.61
N ILE A 128 10.84 0.48 -5.65
CA ILE A 128 9.52 1.10 -5.65
C ILE A 128 8.49 0.00 -5.94
N ASN A 129 7.67 -0.32 -4.95
CA ASN A 129 6.65 -1.33 -5.06
C ASN A 129 5.30 -0.70 -5.46
N LEU A 130 4.82 -1.02 -6.66
CA LEU A 130 3.57 -0.52 -7.23
C LEU A 130 2.44 -1.57 -7.22
N THR A 131 2.58 -2.66 -6.45
CA THR A 131 1.61 -3.77 -6.46
C THR A 131 0.24 -3.36 -5.91
N TRP A 132 0.21 -2.39 -5.03
CA TRP A 132 -0.98 -1.83 -4.42
C TRP A 132 -1.72 -0.81 -5.32
N ILE A 133 -1.07 -0.33 -6.41
CA ILE A 133 -1.67 0.58 -7.39
C ILE A 133 -2.45 -0.22 -8.44
N GLN A 134 -3.54 0.33 -8.93
CA GLN A 134 -4.32 -0.27 -10.02
C GLN A 134 -3.42 -0.60 -11.23
N ARG A 135 -3.72 -1.72 -11.91
CA ARG A 135 -2.87 -2.23 -13.01
C ARG A 135 -2.67 -1.21 -14.13
N LYS A 136 -3.71 -0.47 -14.50
CA LYS A 136 -3.61 0.56 -15.56
C LYS A 136 -2.65 1.68 -15.16
N LYS A 137 -2.80 2.24 -13.95
CA LYS A 137 -1.95 3.33 -13.45
C LYS A 137 -0.52 2.87 -13.22
N SER A 138 -0.31 1.70 -12.60
CA SER A 138 1.04 1.15 -12.41
C SER A 138 1.78 0.89 -13.72
N SER A 139 1.07 0.46 -14.77
CA SER A 139 1.64 0.30 -16.10
C SER A 139 2.01 1.63 -16.74
N HIS A 140 1.18 2.66 -16.54
CA HIS A 140 1.45 4.00 -17.04
C HIS A 140 2.65 4.65 -16.33
N ILE A 141 2.72 4.56 -15.00
CA ILE A 141 3.87 5.00 -14.21
C ILE A 141 5.15 4.32 -14.72
N ARG A 142 5.16 3.00 -14.84
CA ARG A 142 6.33 2.25 -15.32
C ARG A 142 6.76 2.67 -16.72
N ARG A 143 5.80 2.89 -17.62
CA ARG A 143 6.09 3.35 -18.99
C ARG A 143 6.73 4.73 -18.97
N HIS A 144 6.20 5.65 -18.18
CA HIS A 144 6.72 7.01 -18.07
C HIS A 144 8.13 7.03 -17.47
N VAL A 145 8.36 6.32 -16.36
CA VAL A 145 9.69 6.15 -15.77
C VAL A 145 10.68 5.57 -16.79
N PHE A 146 10.26 4.60 -17.59
CA PHE A 146 11.08 4.03 -18.66
C PHE A 146 11.47 5.06 -19.74
N HIS A 147 10.51 5.89 -20.18
CA HIS A 147 10.79 6.92 -21.17
C HIS A 147 11.76 7.97 -20.65
N VAL A 148 11.52 8.49 -19.45
CA VAL A 148 12.40 9.48 -18.81
C VAL A 148 13.81 8.92 -18.60
N ALA A 149 13.92 7.67 -18.16
CA ALA A 149 15.23 7.03 -18.00
C ALA A 149 15.99 6.91 -19.33
N ARG A 150 15.30 6.57 -20.42
CA ARG A 150 15.90 6.53 -21.75
C ARG A 150 16.31 7.90 -22.29
N GLU A 151 15.52 8.93 -22.06
CA GLU A 151 15.88 10.30 -22.42
C GLU A 151 17.12 10.80 -21.67
N LYS A 152 17.40 10.19 -20.52
CA LYS A 152 18.60 10.47 -19.70
C LYS A 152 19.77 9.50 -19.95
N ASP A 153 19.70 8.69 -21.00
CA ASP A 153 20.69 7.68 -21.36
C ASP A 153 21.01 6.67 -20.24
N LEU A 154 20.05 6.45 -19.34
CA LEU A 154 20.22 5.46 -18.28
C LEU A 154 20.03 4.05 -18.82
N ASN A 155 20.84 3.12 -18.30
CA ASN A 155 20.67 1.70 -18.63
C ASN A 155 19.36 1.17 -18.00
N VAL A 156 18.48 0.59 -18.83
CA VAL A 156 17.20 0.02 -18.37
C VAL A 156 17.15 -1.44 -18.71
N THR A 157 17.34 -2.28 -17.70
CA THR A 157 17.30 -3.73 -17.83
C THR A 157 15.88 -4.26 -17.61
N LYS A 158 15.32 -4.90 -18.65
CA LYS A 158 14.06 -5.64 -18.55
C LYS A 158 14.36 -7.06 -18.06
N VAL A 159 14.31 -7.28 -16.75
CA VAL A 159 14.52 -8.62 -16.19
C VAL A 159 13.33 -9.51 -16.53
N VAL A 160 13.53 -10.45 -17.44
CA VAL A 160 12.58 -11.55 -17.69
C VAL A 160 12.85 -12.60 -16.61
N THR A 161 12.03 -12.60 -15.56
CA THR A 161 12.09 -13.68 -14.56
C THR A 161 11.61 -14.97 -15.26
N LEU A 162 12.54 -15.80 -15.68
CA LEU A 162 12.22 -17.19 -16.04
C LEU A 162 11.63 -17.81 -14.78
N ALA A 163 10.34 -18.14 -14.83
CA ALA A 163 9.71 -18.90 -13.75
C ALA A 163 10.47 -20.22 -13.63
N LYS A 164 11.20 -20.41 -12.52
CA LYS A 164 11.75 -21.69 -12.16
C LYS A 164 10.56 -22.65 -12.04
N LYS A 165 10.35 -23.49 -13.06
CA LYS A 165 9.48 -24.65 -12.93
C LYS A 165 10.16 -25.58 -11.91
N GLY A 166 9.68 -25.57 -10.69
CA GLY A 166 9.90 -26.61 -9.70
C GLY A 166 8.72 -27.55 -9.73
#